data_0f9eb563e4cf82409877a769845e76c9
#
_entry.id   0f9eb563e4cf82409877a769845e76c9
#
_cell.length_a   1.000
_cell.length_b   1.000
_cell.length_c   1.000
_cell.angle_alpha   90.00
_cell.angle_beta   90.00
_cell.angle_gamma   90.00
#
_symmetry.space_group_name_H-M   'P 1'
#
loop_
_entity.id
_entity.type
_entity.pdbx_description
1 polymer ?
#
loop_
_entity_poly.entity_id
_entity_poly.type
_entity_poly.pdbx_seq_one_letter_code
_entity_poly.pdbx_strand_id
1 'polypeptide(L)'
;MLERLSAIVGSSAVKTASDITVSYSTEPRGLFFGVPLCVIEPKSSGELCAVLALCSKNSVEVVPQGGNTGLVGGQTPNNSGQQIILSLRRLNQAREIDPISNTMTLEAGVTLHEAQQFALSVERYFPLSMASEGSCTIGGNLATNAGGVHVLAYGPARDLTLGLEVALADGRLLTTLSKLRKDNTGYDLTRLFIGSEGTLGVITAATLKLFPQPHAREIAFVGLESPTQALHLLNFVKAGAGSALQAFELIPSLALKLVLTHIPNTRDPFSKPHPWYALIEIAPNAKNDPYALLTQLLSAAITQKFARDAIIASSLDQARALWNLREYISEAQKREGGSIKHDISVPIDRIPDFIDQAGQLIQENFPQARPVPFGHMGDGNLHYNISQPIGADKAQFLAHWEHMNEIIHKLTQDFGGSISAEHGIGQLKRHLLTQVKDPVALDIMRNLKTMLDPFGILNPGKVI
;
A
#
# COMPACT_ATOMS: atom_id res chain seq x y z
N MET A 1 -2.26 -15.78 -32.55
CA MET A 1 -1.98 -14.76 -31.52
C MET A 1 -0.56 -14.84 -31.00
N LEU A 2 -0.09 -15.98 -30.46
CA LEU A 2 1.24 -16.14 -29.86
C LEU A 2 2.40 -15.78 -30.81
N GLU A 3 2.35 -16.25 -32.07
CA GLU A 3 3.38 -15.90 -33.08
C GLU A 3 3.48 -14.40 -33.34
N ARG A 4 2.32 -13.70 -33.40
CA ARG A 4 2.28 -12.23 -33.60
C ARG A 4 2.83 -11.48 -32.38
N LEU A 5 2.53 -11.97 -31.16
CA LEU A 5 3.10 -11.43 -29.93
C LEU A 5 4.62 -11.65 -29.89
N SER A 6 5.07 -12.86 -30.26
CA SER A 6 6.51 -13.18 -30.35
C SER A 6 7.25 -12.32 -31.39
N ALA A 7 6.58 -11.93 -32.47
CA ALA A 7 7.15 -11.03 -33.46
C ALA A 7 7.37 -9.59 -32.92
N ILE A 8 6.58 -9.17 -31.91
CA ILE A 8 6.69 -7.84 -31.28
C ILE A 8 7.80 -7.85 -30.21
N VAL A 9 7.72 -8.80 -29.25
CA VAL A 9 8.57 -8.76 -28.05
C VAL A 9 9.74 -9.76 -28.05
N GLY A 10 9.82 -10.60 -29.08
CA GLY A 10 10.74 -11.75 -29.14
C GLY A 10 10.16 -13.00 -28.47
N SER A 11 10.52 -14.17 -28.97
CA SER A 11 9.96 -15.47 -28.49
C SER A 11 10.30 -15.75 -27.01
N SER A 12 11.48 -15.34 -26.54
CA SER A 12 11.89 -15.51 -25.14
C SER A 12 11.07 -14.68 -24.14
N ALA A 13 10.40 -13.64 -24.61
CA ALA A 13 9.53 -12.78 -23.79
C ALA A 13 8.06 -13.22 -23.78
N VAL A 14 7.70 -14.29 -24.48
CA VAL A 14 6.39 -14.93 -24.47
C VAL A 14 6.49 -16.25 -23.72
N LYS A 15 5.90 -16.32 -22.53
CA LYS A 15 5.97 -17.50 -21.65
C LYS A 15 4.61 -18.23 -21.66
N THR A 16 4.62 -19.49 -22.03
CA THR A 16 3.40 -20.34 -22.14
C THR A 16 3.46 -21.58 -21.28
N ALA A 17 4.64 -21.99 -20.80
CA ALA A 17 4.79 -23.16 -19.96
C ALA A 17 4.09 -22.96 -18.61
N SER A 18 3.27 -23.92 -18.19
CA SER A 18 2.41 -23.84 -17.00
C SER A 18 3.20 -23.65 -15.69
N ASP A 19 4.36 -24.31 -15.57
CA ASP A 19 5.28 -24.20 -14.43
C ASP A 19 5.83 -22.78 -14.27
N ILE A 20 6.06 -22.07 -15.39
CA ILE A 20 6.50 -20.68 -15.39
C ILE A 20 5.34 -19.75 -15.09
N THR A 21 4.17 -19.96 -15.70
CA THR A 21 3.03 -19.03 -15.58
C THR A 21 2.38 -19.04 -14.20
N VAL A 22 2.50 -20.12 -13.43
CA VAL A 22 1.96 -20.22 -12.05
C VAL A 22 2.48 -19.12 -11.13
N SER A 23 3.77 -18.77 -11.22
CA SER A 23 4.34 -17.70 -10.39
C SER A 23 3.80 -16.30 -10.70
N TYR A 24 3.22 -16.10 -11.89
CA TYR A 24 2.57 -14.85 -12.29
C TYR A 24 1.06 -14.87 -12.03
N SER A 25 0.45 -16.04 -11.96
CA SER A 25 -1.01 -16.20 -11.91
C SER A 25 -1.58 -16.48 -10.52
N THR A 26 -0.73 -16.52 -9.49
CA THR A 26 -1.13 -16.74 -8.10
C THR A 26 -0.86 -15.48 -7.26
N GLU A 27 -1.86 -15.02 -6.53
CA GLU A 27 -1.76 -13.88 -5.62
C GLU A 27 -1.05 -14.30 -4.31
N PRO A 28 -0.31 -13.41 -3.61
CA PRO A 28 0.53 -13.77 -2.45
C PRO A 28 -0.17 -14.44 -1.27
N ARG A 29 -1.49 -14.23 -1.09
CA ARG A 29 -2.28 -14.89 -0.04
C ARG A 29 -2.92 -16.19 -0.49
N GLY A 30 -2.83 -16.51 -1.81
CA GLY A 30 -3.47 -17.67 -2.40
C GLY A 30 -5.00 -17.60 -2.48
N LEU A 31 -5.59 -16.40 -2.34
CA LEU A 31 -7.05 -16.21 -2.48
C LEU A 31 -7.48 -16.15 -3.94
N PHE A 32 -6.61 -15.68 -4.81
CA PHE A 32 -6.85 -15.57 -6.23
C PHE A 32 -5.76 -16.29 -7.02
N PHE A 33 -6.20 -17.08 -7.95
CA PHE A 33 -5.34 -17.74 -8.95
C PHE A 33 -6.10 -17.83 -10.27
N GLY A 34 -5.38 -17.92 -11.37
CA GLY A 34 -6.02 -18.04 -12.67
C GLY A 34 -5.13 -18.73 -13.69
N VAL A 35 -5.66 -18.92 -14.89
CA VAL A 35 -4.95 -19.58 -15.99
C VAL A 35 -4.82 -18.56 -17.13
N PRO A 36 -3.63 -17.99 -17.36
CA PRO A 36 -3.42 -17.09 -18.49
C PRO A 36 -3.18 -17.86 -19.79
N LEU A 37 -3.48 -17.23 -20.93
CA LEU A 37 -3.06 -17.72 -22.25
C LEU A 37 -1.54 -17.74 -22.36
N CYS A 38 -0.90 -16.67 -21.88
CA CYS A 38 0.54 -16.52 -21.81
C CYS A 38 0.92 -15.33 -20.90
N VAL A 39 2.21 -15.22 -20.56
CA VAL A 39 2.82 -14.02 -19.97
C VAL A 39 3.67 -13.34 -21.02
N ILE A 40 3.50 -12.03 -21.18
CA ILE A 40 4.26 -11.18 -22.11
C ILE A 40 5.10 -10.20 -21.31
N GLU A 41 6.39 -10.10 -21.64
CA GLU A 41 7.36 -9.22 -20.97
C GLU A 41 8.00 -8.23 -21.97
N PRO A 42 7.32 -7.11 -22.29
CA PRO A 42 7.91 -6.08 -23.15
C PRO A 42 9.09 -5.40 -22.46
N LYS A 43 10.10 -5.01 -23.24
CA LYS A 43 11.32 -4.30 -22.76
C LYS A 43 11.28 -2.79 -23.05
N SER A 44 10.24 -2.29 -23.71
CA SER A 44 10.07 -0.87 -24.01
C SER A 44 8.60 -0.49 -24.06
N SER A 45 8.29 0.79 -23.84
CA SER A 45 6.95 1.35 -24.00
C SER A 45 6.41 1.14 -25.40
N GLY A 46 7.28 1.16 -26.44
CA GLY A 46 6.90 0.90 -27.83
C GLY A 46 6.45 -0.54 -28.05
N GLU A 47 7.16 -1.55 -27.52
CA GLU A 47 6.75 -2.96 -27.57
C GLU A 47 5.40 -3.14 -26.83
N LEU A 48 5.25 -2.53 -25.65
CA LEU A 48 4.04 -2.60 -24.86
C LEU A 48 2.83 -2.01 -25.61
N CYS A 49 2.98 -0.83 -26.22
CA CYS A 49 1.96 -0.21 -27.04
C CYS A 49 1.56 -1.08 -28.25
N ALA A 50 2.53 -1.70 -28.91
CA ALA A 50 2.28 -2.63 -30.02
C ALA A 50 1.51 -3.89 -29.57
N VAL A 51 1.83 -4.42 -28.37
CA VAL A 51 1.09 -5.53 -27.74
C VAL A 51 -0.35 -5.13 -27.47
N LEU A 52 -0.60 -3.96 -26.84
CA LEU A 52 -1.95 -3.47 -26.55
C LEU A 52 -2.77 -3.24 -27.82
N ALA A 53 -2.19 -2.59 -28.84
CA ALA A 53 -2.85 -2.39 -30.14
C ALA A 53 -3.23 -3.73 -30.78
N LEU A 54 -2.37 -4.74 -30.70
CA LEU A 54 -2.66 -6.08 -31.20
C LEU A 54 -3.80 -6.74 -30.42
N CYS A 55 -3.79 -6.63 -29.09
CA CYS A 55 -4.81 -7.18 -28.20
C CYS A 55 -6.16 -6.50 -28.44
N SER A 56 -6.18 -5.16 -28.53
CA SER A 56 -7.38 -4.37 -28.83
C SER A 56 -8.03 -4.78 -30.16
N LYS A 57 -7.23 -4.91 -31.22
CA LYS A 57 -7.71 -5.33 -32.54
C LYS A 57 -8.33 -6.74 -32.56
N ASN A 58 -7.93 -7.60 -31.62
CA ASN A 58 -8.37 -9.00 -31.59
C ASN A 58 -9.23 -9.30 -30.32
N SER A 59 -9.66 -8.28 -29.58
CA SER A 59 -10.46 -8.39 -28.35
C SER A 59 -9.86 -9.37 -27.33
N VAL A 60 -8.52 -9.35 -27.19
CA VAL A 60 -7.81 -10.16 -26.21
C VAL A 60 -7.62 -9.36 -24.92
N GLU A 61 -8.09 -9.93 -23.83
CA GLU A 61 -8.03 -9.31 -22.50
C GLU A 61 -6.60 -9.32 -21.93
N VAL A 62 -6.23 -8.22 -21.29
CA VAL A 62 -4.88 -7.97 -20.76
C VAL A 62 -4.95 -7.67 -19.28
N VAL A 63 -4.17 -8.40 -18.48
CA VAL A 63 -3.98 -8.18 -17.04
C VAL A 63 -2.60 -7.59 -16.81
N PRO A 64 -2.46 -6.27 -16.59
CA PRO A 64 -1.16 -5.65 -16.27
C PRO A 64 -0.65 -6.13 -14.92
N GLN A 65 0.66 -6.41 -14.85
CA GLN A 65 1.27 -6.88 -13.63
C GLN A 65 2.65 -6.26 -13.41
N GLY A 66 2.86 -5.68 -12.22
CA GLY A 66 4.16 -5.26 -11.71
C GLY A 66 4.86 -6.38 -10.92
N GLY A 67 5.10 -6.15 -9.63
CA GLY A 67 5.78 -7.08 -8.73
C GLY A 67 4.97 -8.28 -8.23
N ASN A 68 3.69 -8.38 -8.58
CA ASN A 68 2.75 -9.39 -8.11
C ASN A 68 2.56 -9.40 -6.57
N THR A 69 2.60 -8.22 -5.93
CA THR A 69 2.49 -8.06 -4.46
C THR A 69 1.10 -7.61 -3.99
N GLY A 70 0.18 -7.31 -4.92
CA GLY A 70 -1.17 -6.84 -4.60
C GLY A 70 -2.01 -7.88 -3.84
N LEU A 71 -2.89 -7.40 -2.96
CA LEU A 71 -3.65 -8.21 -2.02
C LEU A 71 -5.16 -8.33 -2.32
N VAL A 72 -5.61 -7.76 -3.44
CA VAL A 72 -7.03 -7.75 -3.83
C VAL A 72 -7.28 -8.45 -5.17
N GLY A 73 -6.30 -9.19 -5.69
CA GLY A 73 -6.39 -9.96 -6.93
C GLY A 73 -6.42 -9.11 -8.20
N GLY A 74 -6.05 -7.83 -8.13
CA GLY A 74 -6.04 -6.91 -9.28
C GLY A 74 -5.10 -7.36 -10.40
N GLN A 75 -4.02 -8.02 -10.07
CA GLN A 75 -2.98 -8.50 -10.99
C GLN A 75 -3.16 -9.96 -11.45
N THR A 76 -4.23 -10.64 -11.02
CA THR A 76 -4.43 -12.08 -11.26
C THR A 76 -5.43 -12.29 -12.41
N PRO A 77 -5.14 -13.13 -13.41
CA PRO A 77 -6.07 -13.44 -14.49
C PRO A 77 -7.25 -14.30 -13.98
N ASN A 78 -8.27 -14.45 -14.81
CA ASN A 78 -9.34 -15.41 -14.57
C ASN A 78 -8.93 -16.85 -15.04
N ASN A 79 -9.84 -17.81 -14.89
CA ASN A 79 -9.60 -19.21 -15.25
C ASN A 79 -9.96 -19.55 -16.70
N SER A 80 -10.23 -18.57 -17.57
CA SER A 80 -10.64 -18.83 -18.96
C SER A 80 -9.53 -19.35 -19.86
N GLY A 81 -8.25 -19.12 -19.49
CA GLY A 81 -7.12 -19.40 -20.37
C GLY A 81 -7.00 -18.47 -21.56
N GLN A 82 -7.75 -17.34 -21.59
CA GLN A 82 -7.80 -16.43 -22.73
C GLN A 82 -7.18 -15.03 -22.43
N GLN A 83 -6.96 -14.72 -21.16
CA GLN A 83 -6.31 -13.48 -20.76
C GLN A 83 -4.79 -13.59 -20.87
N ILE A 84 -4.13 -12.54 -21.30
CA ILE A 84 -2.68 -12.43 -21.20
C ILE A 84 -2.28 -11.67 -19.93
N ILE A 85 -1.22 -12.11 -19.27
CA ILE A 85 -0.54 -11.30 -18.25
C ILE A 85 0.51 -10.44 -18.95
N LEU A 86 0.41 -9.12 -18.79
CA LEU A 86 1.38 -8.15 -19.29
C LEU A 86 2.31 -7.74 -18.15
N SER A 87 3.43 -8.45 -18.02
CA SER A 87 4.42 -8.20 -16.96
C SER A 87 5.34 -7.05 -17.33
N LEU A 88 5.45 -6.07 -16.43
CA LEU A 88 6.24 -4.86 -16.64
C LEU A 88 7.68 -4.97 -16.10
N ARG A 89 8.09 -6.13 -15.60
CA ARG A 89 9.40 -6.32 -14.94
C ARG A 89 10.61 -5.97 -15.79
N ARG A 90 10.50 -6.01 -17.13
CA ARG A 90 11.60 -5.64 -18.02
C ARG A 90 11.67 -4.15 -18.37
N LEU A 91 10.67 -3.36 -17.97
CA LEU A 91 10.70 -1.90 -18.00
C LEU A 91 11.35 -1.40 -16.69
N ASN A 92 12.65 -1.60 -16.53
CA ASN A 92 13.34 -1.46 -15.25
C ASN A 92 14.52 -0.47 -15.28
N GLN A 93 14.50 0.51 -16.18
CA GLN A 93 15.56 1.49 -16.31
C GLN A 93 15.25 2.78 -15.52
N ALA A 94 16.28 3.35 -14.92
CA ALA A 94 16.25 4.76 -14.51
C ALA A 94 16.58 5.60 -15.75
N ARG A 95 15.57 6.34 -16.27
CA ARG A 95 15.74 7.18 -17.45
C ARG A 95 16.50 8.47 -17.14
N GLU A 96 16.26 9.03 -15.96
CA GLU A 96 16.92 10.24 -15.48
C GLU A 96 16.89 10.32 -13.96
N ILE A 97 17.97 10.83 -13.36
CA ILE A 97 18.01 11.18 -11.93
C ILE A 97 18.61 12.59 -11.85
N ASP A 98 17.83 13.56 -11.36
CA ASP A 98 18.19 14.97 -11.29
C ASP A 98 18.16 15.46 -9.83
N PRO A 99 19.34 15.48 -9.17
CA PRO A 99 19.42 15.94 -7.78
C PRO A 99 19.22 17.47 -7.63
N ILE A 100 19.34 18.25 -8.71
CA ILE A 100 19.13 19.70 -8.66
C ILE A 100 17.64 20.00 -8.61
N SER A 101 16.86 19.38 -9.51
CA SER A 101 15.40 19.51 -9.54
C SER A 101 14.72 18.68 -8.45
N ASN A 102 15.45 17.80 -7.74
CA ASN A 102 14.93 16.80 -6.81
C ASN A 102 13.87 15.94 -7.47
N THR A 103 14.23 15.31 -8.58
CA THR A 103 13.35 14.41 -9.35
C THR A 103 14.11 13.20 -9.88
N MET A 104 13.39 12.13 -10.11
CA MET A 104 13.87 10.98 -10.89
C MET A 104 12.77 10.49 -11.82
N THR A 105 13.13 10.07 -13.04
CA THR A 105 12.22 9.43 -13.99
C THR A 105 12.58 7.97 -14.13
N LEU A 106 11.68 7.10 -13.67
CA LEU A 106 11.87 5.65 -13.63
C LEU A 106 10.83 4.94 -14.50
N GLU A 107 11.22 3.82 -15.07
CA GLU A 107 10.30 2.89 -15.71
C GLU A 107 9.49 2.11 -14.68
N ALA A 108 8.31 1.64 -15.09
CA ALA A 108 7.29 1.07 -14.19
C ALA A 108 7.69 -0.24 -13.50
N GLY A 109 8.63 -0.99 -14.07
CA GLY A 109 9.13 -2.26 -13.53
C GLY A 109 10.29 -2.11 -12.55
N VAL A 110 10.84 -0.90 -12.34
CA VAL A 110 11.83 -0.63 -11.29
C VAL A 110 11.19 -0.96 -9.94
N THR A 111 11.87 -1.74 -9.10
CA THR A 111 11.39 -2.05 -7.75
C THR A 111 11.48 -0.83 -6.84
N LEU A 112 10.66 -0.80 -5.78
CA LEU A 112 10.73 0.29 -4.82
C LEU A 112 12.10 0.38 -4.15
N HIS A 113 12.70 -0.76 -3.81
CA HIS A 113 14.06 -0.82 -3.27
C HIS A 113 15.09 -0.22 -4.23
N GLU A 114 15.06 -0.57 -5.52
CA GLU A 114 15.95 0.03 -6.51
C GLU A 114 15.75 1.54 -6.64
N ALA A 115 14.50 2.02 -6.62
CA ALA A 115 14.18 3.43 -6.64
C ALA A 115 14.79 4.19 -5.45
N GLN A 116 14.74 3.59 -4.25
CA GLN A 116 15.39 4.14 -3.04
C GLN A 116 16.92 4.16 -3.19
N GLN A 117 17.53 3.11 -3.76
CA GLN A 117 18.96 3.06 -4.00
C GLN A 117 19.40 4.10 -5.07
N PHE A 118 18.60 4.31 -6.13
CA PHE A 118 18.88 5.38 -7.10
C PHE A 118 18.83 6.76 -6.45
N ALA A 119 17.85 7.04 -5.59
CA ALA A 119 17.79 8.29 -4.84
C ALA A 119 19.02 8.46 -3.93
N LEU A 120 19.38 7.41 -3.18
CA LEU A 120 20.52 7.41 -2.27
C LEU A 120 21.85 7.66 -2.99
N SER A 121 22.03 7.12 -4.20
CA SER A 121 23.25 7.29 -5.00
C SER A 121 23.58 8.74 -5.36
N VAL A 122 22.60 9.64 -5.25
CA VAL A 122 22.72 11.09 -5.48
C VAL A 122 22.41 11.90 -4.23
N GLU A 123 22.55 11.31 -3.04
CA GLU A 123 22.30 11.94 -1.74
C GLU A 123 20.88 12.53 -1.62
N ARG A 124 19.90 11.77 -2.15
CA ARG A 124 18.48 12.10 -2.07
C ARG A 124 17.71 10.96 -1.42
N TYR A 125 16.51 11.25 -1.02
CA TYR A 125 15.60 10.35 -0.35
C TYR A 125 14.31 10.18 -1.16
N PHE A 126 13.91 8.93 -1.40
CA PHE A 126 12.60 8.58 -1.93
C PHE A 126 11.78 7.96 -0.77
N PRO A 127 10.74 8.65 -0.27
CA PRO A 127 10.15 8.34 1.04
C PRO A 127 9.12 7.21 1.03
N LEU A 128 8.67 6.71 -0.14
CA LEU A 128 7.74 5.59 -0.16
C LEU A 128 8.42 4.36 0.47
N SER A 129 7.74 3.73 1.43
CA SER A 129 8.26 2.55 2.14
C SER A 129 7.12 1.65 2.59
N MET A 130 7.23 0.36 2.31
CA MET A 130 6.26 -0.68 2.64
C MET A 130 6.94 -2.05 2.73
N ALA A 131 6.28 -3.01 3.37
CA ALA A 131 6.85 -4.35 3.61
C ALA A 131 7.28 -5.11 2.34
N SER A 132 6.75 -4.76 1.16
CA SER A 132 7.05 -5.41 -0.12
C SER A 132 8.09 -4.69 -0.98
N GLU A 133 8.86 -3.72 -0.43
CA GLU A 133 9.75 -2.83 -1.22
C GLU A 133 10.77 -3.57 -2.09
N GLY A 134 11.22 -4.77 -1.71
CA GLY A 134 12.12 -5.60 -2.54
C GLY A 134 11.45 -6.23 -3.77
N SER A 135 10.13 -6.21 -3.86
CA SER A 135 9.37 -6.91 -4.91
C SER A 135 8.33 -6.03 -5.61
N CYS A 136 7.68 -5.11 -4.90
CA CYS A 136 6.73 -4.18 -5.52
C CYS A 136 7.47 -3.23 -6.47
N THR A 137 6.78 -2.80 -7.52
CA THR A 137 7.35 -1.96 -8.56
C THR A 137 6.69 -0.59 -8.59
N ILE A 138 7.41 0.40 -9.10
CA ILE A 138 6.92 1.79 -9.21
C ILE A 138 5.57 1.85 -9.94
N GLY A 139 5.44 1.16 -11.09
CA GLY A 139 4.17 1.14 -11.82
C GLY A 139 3.03 0.48 -11.03
N GLY A 140 3.31 -0.59 -10.28
CA GLY A 140 2.35 -1.24 -9.40
C GLY A 140 1.91 -0.33 -8.25
N ASN A 141 2.86 0.32 -7.58
CA ASN A 141 2.59 1.26 -6.48
C ASN A 141 1.76 2.46 -6.94
N LEU A 142 2.01 2.96 -8.15
CA LEU A 142 1.21 4.04 -8.74
C LEU A 142 -0.18 3.55 -9.16
N ALA A 143 -0.27 2.37 -9.78
CA ALA A 143 -1.55 1.81 -10.20
C ALA A 143 -2.52 1.58 -9.04
N THR A 144 -2.03 1.32 -7.83
CA THR A 144 -2.84 1.17 -6.61
C THR A 144 -2.85 2.42 -5.73
N ASN A 145 -2.11 3.47 -6.09
CA ASN A 145 -1.85 4.63 -5.22
C ASN A 145 -1.36 4.19 -3.84
N ALA A 146 -0.33 3.35 -3.82
CA ALA A 146 0.18 2.74 -2.60
C ALA A 146 0.58 3.79 -1.55
N GLY A 147 0.28 3.47 -0.29
CA GLY A 147 0.69 4.23 0.87
C GLY A 147 1.93 3.63 1.53
N GLY A 148 1.96 3.64 2.86
CA GLY A 148 3.02 3.09 3.68
C GLY A 148 3.33 3.97 4.88
N VAL A 149 4.37 3.64 5.61
CA VAL A 149 4.64 4.22 6.94
C VAL A 149 4.93 5.73 6.95
N HIS A 150 5.37 6.30 5.83
CA HIS A 150 5.73 7.72 5.76
C HIS A 150 4.68 8.61 5.06
N VAL A 151 3.47 8.09 4.83
CA VAL A 151 2.35 8.86 4.23
C VAL A 151 2.02 10.11 5.04
N LEU A 152 2.13 10.04 6.36
CA LEU A 152 1.92 11.18 7.26
C LEU A 152 2.76 12.40 6.88
N ALA A 153 4.02 12.20 6.47
CA ALA A 153 4.97 13.26 6.16
C ALA A 153 5.02 13.63 4.67
N TYR A 154 4.86 12.66 3.78
CA TYR A 154 5.16 12.83 2.36
C TYR A 154 3.96 12.55 1.43
N GLY A 155 2.86 12.02 1.96
CA GLY A 155 1.72 11.56 1.17
C GLY A 155 1.96 10.20 0.50
N PRO A 156 0.90 9.62 -0.10
CA PRO A 156 0.96 8.37 -0.84
C PRO A 156 1.66 8.54 -2.19
N ALA A 157 1.78 7.46 -2.96
CA ALA A 157 2.46 7.44 -4.28
C ALA A 157 1.98 8.57 -5.22
N ARG A 158 0.70 8.94 -5.17
CA ARG A 158 0.12 10.06 -5.95
C ARG A 158 0.81 11.39 -5.64
N ASP A 159 1.06 11.68 -4.39
CA ASP A 159 1.64 12.96 -3.97
C ASP A 159 3.14 13.05 -4.27
N LEU A 160 3.78 11.88 -4.45
CA LEU A 160 5.18 11.76 -4.85
C LEU A 160 5.40 11.85 -6.37
N THR A 161 4.32 11.94 -7.18
CA THR A 161 4.38 11.89 -8.64
C THR A 161 4.18 13.28 -9.26
N LEU A 162 5.02 13.61 -10.24
CA LEU A 162 4.93 14.83 -11.04
C LEU A 162 4.36 14.58 -12.44
N GLY A 163 4.64 13.42 -13.02
CA GLY A 163 4.16 13.09 -14.36
C GLY A 163 4.22 11.59 -14.63
N LEU A 164 3.50 11.14 -15.64
CA LEU A 164 3.39 9.74 -16.06
C LEU A 164 3.62 9.56 -17.55
N GLU A 165 4.03 8.37 -17.91
CA GLU A 165 3.89 7.80 -19.24
C GLU A 165 2.93 6.61 -19.13
N VAL A 166 1.89 6.59 -20.00
CA VAL A 166 0.81 5.60 -19.92
C VAL A 166 0.49 5.08 -21.31
N ALA A 167 0.50 3.78 -21.49
CA ALA A 167 0.01 3.12 -22.69
C ALA A 167 -1.51 2.90 -22.58
N LEU A 168 -2.27 3.39 -23.57
CA LEU A 168 -3.72 3.26 -23.66
C LEU A 168 -4.11 1.94 -24.32
N ALA A 169 -5.37 1.53 -24.16
CA ALA A 169 -5.90 0.27 -24.70
C ALA A 169 -5.69 0.11 -26.21
N ASP A 170 -5.76 1.20 -26.96
CA ASP A 170 -5.57 1.22 -28.41
C ASP A 170 -4.09 1.25 -28.87
N GLY A 171 -3.15 1.24 -27.92
CA GLY A 171 -1.71 1.27 -28.16
C GLY A 171 -1.11 2.67 -28.32
N ARG A 172 -1.89 3.75 -28.17
CA ARG A 172 -1.32 5.10 -28.08
C ARG A 172 -0.56 5.27 -26.77
N LEU A 173 0.49 6.09 -26.84
CA LEU A 173 1.29 6.45 -25.67
C LEU A 173 0.98 7.88 -25.23
N LEU A 174 0.39 8.04 -24.05
CA LEU A 174 0.24 9.32 -23.38
C LEU A 174 1.51 9.62 -22.61
N THR A 175 2.09 10.80 -22.82
CA THR A 175 3.24 11.26 -22.08
C THR A 175 2.91 12.59 -21.42
N THR A 176 2.92 12.59 -20.09
CA THR A 176 2.85 13.77 -19.21
C THR A 176 4.09 13.84 -18.31
N LEU A 177 5.18 13.13 -18.69
CA LEU A 177 6.44 13.19 -17.94
C LEU A 177 6.91 14.63 -17.85
N SER A 178 6.99 15.18 -16.64
CA SER A 178 7.32 16.57 -16.36
C SER A 178 8.06 16.65 -15.03
N LYS A 179 9.02 17.56 -14.93
CA LYS A 179 9.69 17.94 -13.67
C LYS A 179 9.02 19.16 -13.02
N LEU A 180 8.01 19.72 -13.66
CA LEU A 180 7.35 20.94 -13.19
C LEU A 180 6.52 20.65 -11.94
N ARG A 181 6.68 21.49 -10.94
CA ARG A 181 5.84 21.45 -9.72
C ARG A 181 4.53 22.23 -9.89
N LYS A 182 4.42 23.04 -10.93
CA LYS A 182 3.23 23.82 -11.29
C LYS A 182 3.01 23.70 -12.78
N ASP A 183 1.90 23.10 -13.18
CA ASP A 183 1.42 23.00 -14.54
C ASP A 183 -0.11 23.03 -14.53
N ASN A 184 -0.70 24.12 -15.03
CA ASN A 184 -2.14 24.30 -15.15
C ASN A 184 -2.57 24.27 -16.63
N THR A 185 -1.82 23.59 -17.50
CA THR A 185 -2.07 23.49 -18.93
C THR A 185 -3.09 22.38 -19.23
N GLY A 186 -4.33 22.57 -18.81
CA GLY A 186 -5.42 21.60 -19.01
C GLY A 186 -5.73 20.76 -17.78
N TYR A 187 -6.44 19.65 -17.97
CA TYR A 187 -6.79 18.73 -16.91
C TYR A 187 -5.58 17.93 -16.42
N ASP A 188 -5.56 17.60 -15.12
CA ASP A 188 -4.53 16.75 -14.52
C ASP A 188 -4.78 15.26 -14.90
N LEU A 189 -4.24 14.87 -16.05
CA LEU A 189 -4.33 13.48 -16.52
C LEU A 189 -3.41 12.54 -15.75
N THR A 190 -2.37 13.06 -15.10
CA THR A 190 -1.45 12.25 -14.27
C THR A 190 -2.23 11.57 -13.16
N ARG A 191 -3.07 12.31 -12.44
CA ARG A 191 -3.84 11.79 -11.33
C ARG A 191 -4.99 10.85 -11.74
N LEU A 192 -5.42 10.90 -13.00
CA LEU A 192 -6.47 10.01 -13.52
C LEU A 192 -6.05 8.54 -13.51
N PHE A 193 -4.79 8.26 -13.84
CA PHE A 193 -4.29 6.89 -13.95
C PHE A 193 -3.75 6.32 -12.63
N ILE A 194 -3.38 7.17 -11.67
CA ILE A 194 -2.91 6.74 -10.36
C ILE A 194 -4.09 6.22 -9.54
N GLY A 195 -4.00 4.96 -9.09
CA GLY A 195 -5.09 4.27 -8.39
C GLY A 195 -6.16 3.68 -9.32
N SER A 196 -5.91 3.64 -10.64
CA SER A 196 -6.82 3.01 -11.62
C SER A 196 -6.64 1.50 -11.75
N GLU A 197 -5.67 0.91 -11.09
CA GLU A 197 -5.36 -0.54 -11.06
C GLU A 197 -5.23 -1.15 -12.47
N GLY A 198 -4.69 -0.38 -13.43
CA GLY A 198 -4.49 -0.83 -14.80
C GLY A 198 -5.78 -0.96 -15.63
N THR A 199 -6.92 -0.45 -15.14
CA THR A 199 -8.20 -0.53 -15.87
C THR A 199 -8.38 0.58 -16.90
N LEU A 200 -7.72 1.72 -16.75
CA LEU A 200 -7.81 2.88 -17.64
C LEU A 200 -6.63 2.99 -18.62
N GLY A 201 -5.50 2.40 -18.27
CA GLY A 201 -4.24 2.43 -19.00
C GLY A 201 -3.15 1.71 -18.23
N VAL A 202 -2.03 1.43 -18.89
CA VAL A 202 -0.87 0.77 -18.29
C VAL A 202 0.25 1.78 -18.10
N ILE A 203 0.59 2.09 -16.85
CA ILE A 203 1.71 3.00 -16.52
C ILE A 203 3.02 2.34 -16.93
N THR A 204 3.83 3.04 -17.75
CA THR A 204 5.11 2.54 -18.26
C THR A 204 6.31 3.27 -17.68
N ALA A 205 6.15 4.53 -17.26
CA ALA A 205 7.17 5.30 -16.57
C ALA A 205 6.53 6.41 -15.71
N ALA A 206 7.30 6.94 -14.75
CA ALA A 206 6.88 8.05 -13.89
C ALA A 206 8.05 8.98 -13.58
N THR A 207 7.77 10.28 -13.48
CA THR A 207 8.64 11.28 -12.86
C THR A 207 8.23 11.47 -11.41
N LEU A 208 9.14 11.14 -10.49
CA LEU A 208 8.93 11.09 -9.05
C LEU A 208 9.70 12.22 -8.35
N LYS A 209 9.13 12.69 -7.24
CA LYS A 209 9.77 13.69 -6.36
C LYS A 209 10.82 13.01 -5.48
N LEU A 210 11.96 13.67 -5.36
CA LEU A 210 12.99 13.37 -4.38
C LEU A 210 12.99 14.43 -3.27
N PHE A 211 13.55 14.05 -2.13
CA PHE A 211 13.72 14.88 -0.96
C PHE A 211 15.18 14.87 -0.52
N PRO A 212 15.65 15.88 0.22
CA PRO A 212 16.94 15.79 0.89
C PRO A 212 17.01 14.56 1.79
N GLN A 213 18.17 13.90 1.81
CA GLN A 213 18.39 12.77 2.73
C GLN A 213 18.29 13.28 4.17
N PRO A 214 17.47 12.69 5.04
CA PRO A 214 17.45 13.02 6.46
C PRO A 214 18.82 12.77 7.11
N HIS A 215 19.34 13.74 7.83
CA HIS A 215 20.65 13.61 8.51
C HIS A 215 20.62 12.61 9.66
N ALA A 216 19.51 12.56 10.38
CA ALA A 216 19.29 11.63 11.49
C ALA A 216 17.80 11.33 11.61
N ARG A 217 17.50 10.17 12.18
CA ARG A 217 16.14 9.71 12.51
C ARG A 217 16.17 9.18 13.93
N GLU A 218 15.14 9.51 14.67
CA GLU A 218 14.95 8.98 16.02
C GLU A 218 13.61 8.27 16.11
N ILE A 219 13.63 7.12 16.76
CA ILE A 219 12.49 6.24 16.97
C ILE A 219 12.21 6.11 18.45
N ALA A 220 10.95 6.30 18.81
CA ALA A 220 10.48 6.01 20.17
C ALA A 220 9.36 4.97 20.15
N PHE A 221 9.30 4.18 21.21
CA PHE A 221 8.18 3.30 21.53
C PHE A 221 7.54 3.78 22.83
N VAL A 222 6.23 4.06 22.79
CA VAL A 222 5.53 4.78 23.85
C VAL A 222 4.40 3.93 24.40
N GLY A 223 4.34 3.76 25.74
CA GLY A 223 3.28 3.06 26.45
C GLY A 223 2.07 3.96 26.70
N LEU A 224 0.87 3.45 26.43
CA LEU A 224 -0.41 4.19 26.43
C LEU A 224 -1.53 3.38 27.11
N GLU A 225 -2.53 4.08 27.66
CA GLU A 225 -3.71 3.47 28.28
C GLU A 225 -4.84 3.19 27.26
N SER A 226 -4.96 4.01 26.21
CA SER A 226 -6.09 3.95 25.29
C SER A 226 -5.78 4.57 23.92
N PRO A 227 -6.59 4.28 22.89
CA PRO A 227 -6.51 4.98 21.60
C PRO A 227 -6.77 6.48 21.71
N THR A 228 -7.60 6.92 22.66
CA THR A 228 -7.84 8.34 22.95
C THR A 228 -6.56 9.03 23.44
N GLN A 229 -5.80 8.36 24.31
CA GLN A 229 -4.52 8.89 24.74
C GLN A 229 -3.51 8.94 23.60
N ALA A 230 -3.53 7.94 22.68
CA ALA A 230 -2.71 7.96 21.46
C ALA A 230 -3.05 9.16 20.56
N LEU A 231 -4.35 9.51 20.41
CA LEU A 231 -4.79 10.67 19.65
C LEU A 231 -4.29 12.00 20.26
N HIS A 232 -4.34 12.12 21.58
CA HIS A 232 -3.79 13.29 22.27
C HIS A 232 -2.28 13.39 22.09
N LEU A 233 -1.56 12.27 22.21
CA LEU A 233 -0.12 12.20 21.99
C LEU A 233 0.25 12.57 20.55
N LEU A 234 -0.48 12.03 19.54
CA LEU A 234 -0.28 12.36 18.12
C LEU A 234 -0.38 13.87 17.88
N ASN A 235 -1.46 14.48 18.36
CA ASN A 235 -1.68 15.91 18.19
C ASN A 235 -0.60 16.75 18.88
N PHE A 236 -0.19 16.34 20.08
CA PHE A 236 0.87 17.01 20.84
C PHE A 236 2.23 16.93 20.14
N VAL A 237 2.62 15.72 19.68
CA VAL A 237 3.88 15.51 18.96
C VAL A 237 3.85 16.20 17.60
N LYS A 238 2.73 16.15 16.87
CA LYS A 238 2.57 16.84 15.59
C LYS A 238 2.70 18.36 15.72
N ALA A 239 2.15 18.94 16.77
CA ALA A 239 2.29 20.38 17.04
C ALA A 239 3.74 20.76 17.39
N GLY A 240 4.47 19.93 18.13
CA GLY A 240 5.83 20.23 18.54
C GLY A 240 6.91 19.86 17.52
N ALA A 241 6.75 18.77 16.79
CA ALA A 241 7.71 18.29 15.79
C ALA A 241 7.46 18.87 14.38
N GLY A 242 6.22 19.29 14.08
CA GLY A 242 5.85 19.79 12.75
C GLY A 242 6.17 18.80 11.64
N SER A 243 6.87 19.25 10.60
CA SER A 243 7.28 18.41 9.47
C SER A 243 8.34 17.36 9.79
N ALA A 244 8.92 17.37 11.00
CA ALA A 244 9.87 16.34 11.43
C ALA A 244 9.17 15.02 11.77
N LEU A 245 7.87 15.02 12.09
CA LEU A 245 7.13 13.80 12.37
C LEU A 245 6.93 12.99 11.08
N GLN A 246 7.56 11.81 11.02
CA GLN A 246 7.55 10.94 9.84
C GLN A 246 6.49 9.85 9.92
N ALA A 247 6.38 9.20 11.10
CA ALA A 247 5.45 8.11 11.32
C ALA A 247 4.87 8.16 12.75
N PHE A 248 3.62 7.71 12.87
CA PHE A 248 2.93 7.48 14.15
C PHE A 248 2.05 6.24 14.02
N GLU A 249 2.52 5.13 14.59
CA GLU A 249 1.91 3.81 14.48
C GLU A 249 1.21 3.43 15.78
N LEU A 250 -0.08 3.06 15.70
CA LEU A 250 -0.84 2.55 16.84
C LEU A 250 -0.72 1.03 16.94
N ILE A 251 -0.47 0.50 18.13
CA ILE A 251 -0.25 -0.94 18.37
C ILE A 251 -0.99 -1.37 19.64
N PRO A 252 -1.98 -2.29 19.60
CA PRO A 252 -2.60 -2.84 20.80
C PRO A 252 -1.66 -3.85 21.49
N SER A 253 -1.82 -4.05 22.79
CA SER A 253 -1.03 -5.02 23.58
C SER A 253 -1.09 -6.44 23.02
N LEU A 254 -2.24 -6.85 22.48
CA LEU A 254 -2.39 -8.16 21.85
C LEU A 254 -1.47 -8.32 20.63
N ALA A 255 -1.35 -7.28 19.79
CA ALA A 255 -0.43 -7.32 18.64
C ALA A 255 1.02 -7.51 19.08
N LEU A 256 1.47 -6.72 20.05
CA LEU A 256 2.83 -6.87 20.62
C LEU A 256 3.04 -8.28 21.21
N LYS A 257 2.07 -8.78 21.97
CA LYS A 257 2.13 -10.14 22.54
C LYS A 257 2.27 -11.22 21.47
N LEU A 258 1.54 -11.12 20.36
CA LEU A 258 1.65 -12.06 19.24
C LEU A 258 3.05 -12.03 18.61
N VAL A 259 3.63 -10.83 18.42
CA VAL A 259 4.99 -10.68 17.88
C VAL A 259 6.00 -11.32 18.84
N LEU A 260 5.95 -11.02 20.13
CA LEU A 260 6.86 -11.59 21.13
C LEU A 260 6.74 -13.11 21.25
N THR A 261 5.54 -13.68 20.97
CA THR A 261 5.31 -15.11 21.03
C THR A 261 5.82 -15.85 19.79
N HIS A 262 5.64 -15.28 18.61
CA HIS A 262 5.82 -16.00 17.34
C HIS A 262 7.06 -15.61 16.55
N ILE A 263 7.65 -14.45 16.84
CA ILE A 263 8.82 -13.96 16.10
C ILE A 263 10.08 -14.10 16.95
N PRO A 264 11.04 -14.90 16.51
CA PRO A 264 12.28 -15.09 17.28
C PRO A 264 13.10 -13.79 17.38
N ASN A 265 13.89 -13.69 18.42
CA ASN A 265 14.79 -12.56 18.71
C ASN A 265 14.07 -11.21 18.91
N THR A 266 12.77 -11.22 19.23
CA THR A 266 12.03 -10.05 19.68
C THR A 266 11.99 -10.01 21.21
N ARG A 267 11.93 -8.80 21.77
CA ARG A 267 11.81 -8.58 23.21
C ARG A 267 10.89 -7.40 23.48
N ASP A 268 10.16 -7.47 24.60
CA ASP A 268 9.38 -6.34 25.08
C ASP A 268 10.34 -5.21 25.49
N PRO A 269 10.18 -4.00 24.93
CA PRO A 269 11.02 -2.87 25.32
C PRO A 269 10.72 -2.38 26.76
N PHE A 270 9.52 -2.65 27.29
CA PHE A 270 9.11 -2.21 28.63
C PHE A 270 9.21 -3.33 29.67
N SER A 271 9.48 -2.95 30.92
CA SER A 271 9.44 -3.86 32.05
C SER A 271 8.03 -4.20 32.54
N LYS A 272 7.06 -3.34 32.22
CA LYS A 272 5.63 -3.51 32.51
C LYS A 272 4.82 -3.33 31.25
N PRO A 273 3.87 -4.22 30.97
CA PRO A 273 3.03 -4.10 29.78
C PRO A 273 2.07 -2.90 29.90
N HIS A 274 1.74 -2.31 28.74
CA HIS A 274 0.72 -1.28 28.58
C HIS A 274 -0.42 -1.81 27.73
N PRO A 275 -1.66 -1.32 27.88
CA PRO A 275 -2.78 -1.73 27.03
C PRO A 275 -2.59 -1.40 25.54
N TRP A 276 -1.92 -0.27 25.27
CA TRP A 276 -1.63 0.25 23.92
C TRP A 276 -0.22 0.81 23.84
N TYR A 277 0.25 0.90 22.61
CA TYR A 277 1.56 1.49 22.32
C TYR A 277 1.47 2.38 21.09
N ALA A 278 2.37 3.34 21.00
CA ALA A 278 2.67 4.07 19.78
C ALA A 278 4.14 3.92 19.40
N LEU A 279 4.45 3.68 18.13
CA LEU A 279 5.78 3.85 17.57
C LEU A 279 5.81 5.19 16.87
N ILE A 280 6.79 6.03 17.21
CA ILE A 280 6.94 7.39 16.68
C ILE A 280 8.30 7.49 16.02
N GLU A 281 8.32 7.98 14.76
CA GLU A 281 9.56 8.33 14.07
C GLU A 281 9.59 9.82 13.79
N ILE A 282 10.70 10.48 14.12
CA ILE A 282 10.97 11.85 13.72
C ILE A 282 12.28 11.95 12.93
N ALA A 283 12.30 12.81 11.91
CA ALA A 283 13.46 13.11 11.09
C ALA A 283 13.47 14.59 10.70
N PRO A 284 14.05 15.47 11.50
CA PRO A 284 14.11 16.89 11.20
C PRO A 284 15.01 17.15 9.98
N ASN A 285 14.58 18.05 9.11
CA ASN A 285 15.36 18.49 7.95
C ASN A 285 16.51 19.48 8.30
N ALA A 286 16.52 19.99 9.53
CA ALA A 286 17.50 20.94 10.00
C ALA A 286 18.56 20.27 10.89
N LYS A 287 19.66 20.99 11.18
CA LYS A 287 20.72 20.57 12.10
C LYS A 287 20.25 20.45 13.58
N ASN A 288 18.95 20.38 13.81
CA ASN A 288 18.38 20.16 15.13
C ASN A 288 18.64 18.71 15.55
N ASP A 289 19.05 18.54 16.77
CA ASP A 289 19.23 17.20 17.36
C ASP A 289 17.86 16.53 17.51
N PRO A 290 17.54 15.47 16.73
CA PRO A 290 16.24 14.81 16.82
C PRO A 290 16.05 14.09 18.16
N TYR A 291 17.13 13.58 18.77
CA TYR A 291 17.07 12.92 20.08
C TYR A 291 16.63 13.92 21.17
N ALA A 292 17.23 15.11 21.20
CA ALA A 292 16.85 16.15 22.15
C ALA A 292 15.41 16.61 21.96
N LEU A 293 14.97 16.80 20.71
CA LEU A 293 13.58 17.16 20.38
C LEU A 293 12.61 16.08 20.87
N LEU A 294 12.85 14.83 20.53
CA LEU A 294 11.97 13.72 20.90
C LEU A 294 11.94 13.52 22.42
N THR A 295 13.07 13.63 23.09
CA THR A 295 13.20 13.58 24.56
C THR A 295 12.36 14.67 25.23
N GLN A 296 12.46 15.90 24.74
CA GLN A 296 11.69 17.02 25.25
C GLN A 296 10.18 16.80 25.08
N LEU A 297 9.75 16.39 23.88
CA LEU A 297 8.35 16.15 23.59
C LEU A 297 7.77 15.01 24.44
N LEU A 298 8.46 13.89 24.54
CA LEU A 298 7.97 12.74 25.31
C LEU A 298 7.96 12.99 26.81
N SER A 299 8.98 13.70 27.36
CA SER A 299 8.99 14.11 28.77
C SER A 299 7.82 15.04 29.11
N ALA A 300 7.52 15.99 28.23
CA ALA A 300 6.36 16.85 28.38
C ALA A 300 5.03 16.09 28.24
N ALA A 301 4.95 15.14 27.29
CA ALA A 301 3.76 14.30 27.09
C ALA A 301 3.47 13.42 28.30
N ILE A 302 4.49 12.85 28.94
CA ILE A 302 4.35 12.06 30.19
C ILE A 302 3.85 12.98 31.31
N THR A 303 4.44 14.17 31.46
CA THR A 303 4.02 15.15 32.49
C THR A 303 2.55 15.56 32.31
N GLN A 304 2.10 15.73 31.06
CA GLN A 304 0.73 16.08 30.71
C GLN A 304 -0.23 14.86 30.67
N LYS A 305 0.25 13.68 30.96
CA LYS A 305 -0.49 12.40 30.95
C LYS A 305 -1.00 11.99 29.55
N PHE A 306 -0.35 12.45 28.48
CA PHE A 306 -0.58 11.99 27.12
C PHE A 306 0.17 10.69 26.80
N ALA A 307 1.14 10.30 27.65
CA ALA A 307 1.85 9.04 27.62
C ALA A 307 2.08 8.53 29.05
N ARG A 308 2.31 7.22 29.20
CA ARG A 308 2.63 6.58 30.48
C ARG A 308 4.11 6.36 30.64
N ASP A 309 4.75 5.88 29.60
CA ASP A 309 6.16 5.53 29.55
C ASP A 309 6.68 5.71 28.11
N ALA A 310 7.98 5.89 27.94
CA ALA A 310 8.57 6.03 26.61
C ALA A 310 10.02 5.55 26.59
N ILE A 311 10.41 4.88 25.54
CA ILE A 311 11.77 4.45 25.24
C ILE A 311 12.16 5.03 23.90
N ILE A 312 13.30 5.75 23.87
CA ILE A 312 13.91 6.24 22.64
C ILE A 312 15.05 5.29 22.28
N ALA A 313 15.16 4.91 21.01
CA ALA A 313 16.23 4.06 20.54
C ALA A 313 17.60 4.72 20.74
N SER A 314 18.56 4.02 21.30
CA SER A 314 19.93 4.52 21.54
C SER A 314 20.93 4.05 20.46
N SER A 315 20.48 3.27 19.49
CA SER A 315 21.28 2.77 18.38
C SER A 315 20.41 2.40 17.18
N LEU A 316 21.01 2.29 15.99
CA LEU A 316 20.32 1.82 14.78
C LEU A 316 19.74 0.41 14.93
N ASP A 317 20.42 -0.48 15.64
CA ASP A 317 19.91 -1.83 15.90
C ASP A 317 18.69 -1.81 16.82
N GLN A 318 18.68 -0.95 17.82
CA GLN A 318 17.52 -0.77 18.69
C GLN A 318 16.36 -0.12 17.93
N ALA A 319 16.62 0.89 17.09
CA ALA A 319 15.63 1.49 16.22
C ALA A 319 14.97 0.45 15.30
N ARG A 320 15.79 -0.39 14.66
CA ARG A 320 15.31 -1.51 13.82
C ARG A 320 14.50 -2.51 14.66
N ALA A 321 14.95 -2.84 15.85
CA ALA A 321 14.24 -3.75 16.73
C ALA A 321 12.86 -3.22 17.13
N LEU A 322 12.70 -1.92 17.38
CA LEU A 322 11.42 -1.29 17.67
C LEU A 322 10.49 -1.32 16.43
N TRP A 323 10.99 -1.02 15.22
CA TRP A 323 10.23 -1.14 13.99
C TRP A 323 9.79 -2.59 13.74
N ASN A 324 10.64 -3.57 13.96
CA ASN A 324 10.32 -4.99 13.81
C ASN A 324 9.11 -5.41 14.64
N LEU A 325 8.91 -4.83 15.85
CA LEU A 325 7.71 -5.10 16.66
C LEU A 325 6.42 -4.68 15.94
N ARG A 326 6.47 -3.64 15.11
CA ARG A 326 5.33 -3.18 14.30
C ARG A 326 5.18 -3.95 13.00
N GLU A 327 6.28 -4.15 12.28
CA GLU A 327 6.27 -4.75 10.94
C GLU A 327 5.88 -6.23 10.96
N TYR A 328 6.30 -6.97 11.97
CA TYR A 328 6.01 -8.39 12.08
C TYR A 328 4.61 -8.73 12.63
N ILE A 329 3.75 -7.75 12.91
CA ILE A 329 2.39 -8.03 13.43
C ILE A 329 1.62 -8.95 12.47
N SER A 330 1.62 -8.65 11.18
CA SER A 330 0.91 -9.45 10.17
C SER A 330 1.45 -10.88 10.03
N GLU A 331 2.76 -11.07 10.17
CA GLU A 331 3.40 -12.38 10.14
C GLU A 331 3.10 -13.17 11.42
N ALA A 332 3.17 -12.52 12.58
CA ALA A 332 2.83 -13.13 13.85
C ALA A 332 1.37 -13.63 13.88
N GLN A 333 0.44 -12.84 13.32
CA GLN A 333 -0.96 -13.26 13.18
C GLN A 333 -1.15 -14.48 12.29
N LYS A 334 -0.35 -14.63 11.21
CA LYS A 334 -0.41 -15.85 10.36
C LYS A 334 0.02 -17.10 11.13
N ARG A 335 1.02 -16.98 12.00
CA ARG A 335 1.50 -18.07 12.84
C ARG A 335 0.54 -18.40 13.98
N GLU A 336 -0.20 -17.43 14.47
CA GLU A 336 -1.24 -17.61 15.50
C GLU A 336 -2.46 -18.39 14.98
N GLY A 337 -2.79 -18.27 13.67
CA GLY A 337 -3.92 -18.98 13.07
C GLY A 337 -4.70 -18.16 12.05
N GLY A 338 -6.02 -18.34 11.99
CA GLY A 338 -6.91 -17.59 11.10
C GLY A 338 -7.02 -16.12 11.51
N SER A 339 -6.96 -15.24 10.51
CA SER A 339 -7.14 -13.80 10.70
C SER A 339 -7.94 -13.21 9.55
N ILE A 340 -9.03 -12.50 9.86
CA ILE A 340 -9.83 -11.74 8.90
C ILE A 340 -9.30 -10.31 8.95
N LYS A 341 -8.88 -9.79 7.78
CA LYS A 341 -8.10 -8.56 7.67
C LYS A 341 -8.88 -7.47 6.97
N HIS A 342 -8.92 -6.31 7.59
CA HIS A 342 -9.50 -5.10 7.02
C HIS A 342 -8.41 -4.04 6.90
N ASP A 343 -8.31 -3.47 5.72
CA ASP A 343 -7.51 -2.30 5.42
C ASP A 343 -8.46 -1.14 5.14
N ILE A 344 -8.70 -0.33 6.16
CA ILE A 344 -9.69 0.74 6.16
C ILE A 344 -9.06 2.06 6.59
N SER A 345 -9.71 3.16 6.26
CA SER A 345 -9.37 4.45 6.87
C SER A 345 -10.62 5.12 7.42
N VAL A 346 -10.44 5.85 8.52
CA VAL A 346 -11.47 6.69 9.15
C VAL A 346 -10.88 8.06 9.49
N PRO A 347 -11.70 9.11 9.66
CA PRO A 347 -11.19 10.39 10.15
C PRO A 347 -10.37 10.20 11.43
N ILE A 348 -9.22 10.85 11.51
CA ILE A 348 -8.22 10.60 12.58
C ILE A 348 -8.82 10.82 13.97
N ASP A 349 -9.63 11.86 14.14
CA ASP A 349 -10.32 12.19 15.39
C ASP A 349 -11.36 11.14 15.80
N ARG A 350 -11.82 10.31 14.86
CA ARG A 350 -12.82 9.27 15.09
C ARG A 350 -12.24 7.88 15.34
N ILE A 351 -10.91 7.72 15.24
CA ILE A 351 -10.22 6.42 15.43
C ILE A 351 -10.54 5.77 16.79
N PRO A 352 -10.48 6.49 17.93
CA PRO A 352 -10.81 5.89 19.21
C PRO A 352 -12.23 5.35 19.28
N ASP A 353 -13.22 6.15 18.88
CA ASP A 353 -14.64 5.77 18.87
C ASP A 353 -14.90 4.58 17.93
N PHE A 354 -14.24 4.58 16.77
CA PHE A 354 -14.34 3.47 15.82
C PHE A 354 -13.82 2.16 16.42
N ILE A 355 -12.64 2.19 17.05
CA ILE A 355 -12.03 1.00 17.68
C ILE A 355 -12.97 0.45 18.77
N ASP A 356 -13.52 1.30 19.60
CA ASP A 356 -14.41 0.92 20.70
C ASP A 356 -15.72 0.31 20.15
N GLN A 357 -16.39 0.97 19.19
CA GLN A 357 -17.63 0.47 18.61
C GLN A 357 -17.44 -0.81 17.80
N ALA A 358 -16.38 -0.87 17.00
CA ALA A 358 -16.02 -2.09 16.26
C ALA A 358 -15.73 -3.26 17.21
N GLY A 359 -15.03 -2.99 18.32
CA GLY A 359 -14.78 -3.98 19.37
C GLY A 359 -16.05 -4.53 19.99
N GLN A 360 -17.01 -3.65 20.31
CA GLN A 360 -18.33 -4.03 20.85
C GLN A 360 -19.11 -4.88 19.84
N LEU A 361 -19.25 -4.44 18.59
CA LEU A 361 -19.97 -5.19 17.55
C LEU A 361 -19.36 -6.57 17.29
N ILE A 362 -18.03 -6.69 17.27
CA ILE A 362 -17.38 -7.99 17.12
C ILE A 362 -17.61 -8.87 18.35
N GLN A 363 -17.57 -8.31 19.55
CA GLN A 363 -17.81 -9.07 20.78
C GLN A 363 -19.25 -9.58 20.90
N GLU A 364 -20.23 -8.78 20.44
CA GLU A 364 -21.64 -9.15 20.40
C GLU A 364 -21.94 -10.28 19.41
N ASN A 365 -21.36 -10.23 18.21
CA ASN A 365 -21.61 -11.20 17.15
C ASN A 365 -20.68 -12.43 17.16
N PHE A 366 -19.46 -12.25 17.70
CA PHE A 366 -18.40 -13.26 17.74
C PHE A 366 -17.64 -13.19 19.09
N PRO A 367 -18.26 -13.62 20.20
CA PRO A 367 -17.79 -13.33 21.58
C PRO A 367 -16.35 -13.75 21.92
N GLN A 368 -15.80 -14.69 21.18
CA GLN A 368 -14.42 -15.20 21.40
C GLN A 368 -13.41 -14.69 20.36
N ALA A 369 -13.84 -13.96 19.35
CA ALA A 369 -12.95 -13.38 18.37
C ALA A 369 -12.06 -12.31 19.03
N ARG A 370 -10.84 -12.16 18.53
CA ARG A 370 -9.83 -11.29 19.12
C ARG A 370 -9.45 -10.15 18.17
N PRO A 371 -10.08 -8.96 18.28
CA PRO A 371 -9.70 -7.80 17.49
C PRO A 371 -8.26 -7.36 17.75
N VAL A 372 -7.55 -7.03 16.69
CA VAL A 372 -6.16 -6.56 16.69
C VAL A 372 -6.08 -5.31 15.80
N PRO A 373 -6.67 -4.18 16.22
CA PRO A 373 -6.60 -2.94 15.46
C PRO A 373 -5.24 -2.27 15.62
N PHE A 374 -4.48 -2.15 14.54
CA PHE A 374 -3.19 -1.47 14.50
C PHE A 374 -3.06 -0.70 13.19
N GLY A 375 -2.12 0.23 13.09
CA GLY A 375 -1.87 0.90 11.81
C GLY A 375 -1.37 2.33 11.94
N HIS A 376 -1.43 3.03 10.80
CA HIS A 376 -0.91 4.37 10.58
C HIS A 376 -1.89 5.41 11.15
N MET A 377 -1.87 5.60 12.49
CA MET A 377 -2.83 6.52 13.13
C MET A 377 -2.67 7.96 12.62
N GLY A 378 -1.47 8.33 12.15
CA GLY A 378 -1.16 9.67 11.68
C GLY A 378 -1.93 10.10 10.42
N ASP A 379 -2.39 9.14 9.60
CA ASP A 379 -3.14 9.39 8.35
C ASP A 379 -4.54 8.75 8.32
N GLY A 380 -4.94 8.08 9.41
CA GLY A 380 -6.27 7.50 9.54
C GLY A 380 -6.40 6.06 9.08
N ASN A 381 -5.34 5.43 8.58
CA ASN A 381 -5.39 4.03 8.14
C ASN A 381 -5.29 3.06 9.31
N LEU A 382 -6.26 2.17 9.39
CA LEU A 382 -6.33 1.08 10.36
C LEU A 382 -6.34 -0.28 9.67
N HIS A 383 -5.43 -1.14 10.07
CA HIS A 383 -5.52 -2.58 9.83
C HIS A 383 -6.37 -3.18 10.96
N TYR A 384 -7.70 -3.12 10.80
CA TYR A 384 -8.60 -3.70 11.78
C TYR A 384 -8.70 -5.20 11.57
N ASN A 385 -7.70 -5.93 12.06
CA ASN A 385 -7.66 -7.38 11.91
C ASN A 385 -8.41 -8.06 13.06
N ILE A 386 -9.01 -9.22 12.78
CA ILE A 386 -9.71 -10.03 13.76
C ILE A 386 -9.08 -11.42 13.73
N SER A 387 -8.40 -11.80 14.81
CA SER A 387 -7.79 -13.13 14.98
C SER A 387 -8.81 -14.12 15.54
N GLN A 388 -8.67 -15.38 15.15
CA GLN A 388 -9.52 -16.48 15.67
C GLN A 388 -9.40 -16.62 17.21
N PRO A 389 -10.39 -17.22 17.87
CA PRO A 389 -10.27 -17.66 19.26
C PRO A 389 -9.09 -18.61 19.44
N ILE A 390 -8.48 -18.63 20.62
CA ILE A 390 -7.37 -19.53 20.93
C ILE A 390 -7.84 -20.98 20.80
N GLY A 391 -7.12 -21.81 20.03
CA GLY A 391 -7.43 -23.20 19.81
C GLY A 391 -8.60 -23.47 18.83
N ALA A 392 -9.21 -22.45 18.25
CA ALA A 392 -10.29 -22.63 17.28
C ALA A 392 -9.78 -23.20 15.93
N ASP A 393 -10.66 -23.90 15.23
CA ASP A 393 -10.39 -24.34 13.87
C ASP A 393 -10.34 -23.16 12.91
N LYS A 394 -9.26 -23.08 12.13
CA LYS A 394 -9.01 -21.98 11.20
C LYS A 394 -10.06 -21.88 10.09
N ALA A 395 -10.50 -23.03 9.53
CA ALA A 395 -11.44 -23.03 8.42
C ALA A 395 -12.83 -22.59 8.89
N GLN A 396 -13.27 -23.06 10.06
CA GLN A 396 -14.52 -22.63 10.68
C GLN A 396 -14.53 -21.14 10.99
N PHE A 397 -13.43 -20.62 11.53
CA PHE A 397 -13.32 -19.18 11.79
C PHE A 397 -13.38 -18.36 10.49
N LEU A 398 -12.64 -18.76 9.47
CA LEU A 398 -12.61 -18.06 8.19
C LEU A 398 -13.94 -18.15 7.42
N ALA A 399 -14.82 -19.11 7.73
CA ALA A 399 -16.19 -19.14 7.18
C ALA A 399 -17.04 -17.92 7.59
N HIS A 400 -16.67 -17.19 8.65
CA HIS A 400 -17.32 -15.95 9.06
C HIS A 400 -16.82 -14.70 8.30
N TRP A 401 -15.93 -14.85 7.31
CA TRP A 401 -15.29 -13.76 6.57
C TRP A 401 -16.27 -12.72 6.05
N GLU A 402 -17.32 -13.13 5.36
CA GLU A 402 -18.28 -12.21 4.74
C GLU A 402 -19.03 -11.41 5.80
N HIS A 403 -19.57 -12.07 6.82
CA HIS A 403 -20.33 -11.42 7.88
C HIS A 403 -19.46 -10.44 8.70
N MET A 404 -18.22 -10.79 9.05
CA MET A 404 -17.32 -9.86 9.73
C MET A 404 -16.96 -8.65 8.86
N ASN A 405 -16.75 -8.88 7.56
CA ASN A 405 -16.51 -7.79 6.60
C ASN A 405 -17.71 -6.85 6.50
N GLU A 406 -18.93 -7.37 6.43
CA GLU A 406 -20.15 -6.55 6.39
C GLU A 406 -20.26 -5.63 7.62
N ILE A 407 -20.04 -6.16 8.82
CA ILE A 407 -20.08 -5.39 10.07
C ILE A 407 -19.04 -4.26 10.03
N ILE A 408 -17.78 -4.59 9.76
CA ILE A 408 -16.67 -3.61 9.80
C ILE A 408 -16.80 -2.59 8.67
N HIS A 409 -17.13 -3.02 7.45
CA HIS A 409 -17.26 -2.09 6.32
C HIS A 409 -18.46 -1.15 6.48
N LYS A 410 -19.60 -1.67 7.00
CA LYS A 410 -20.75 -0.81 7.32
C LYS A 410 -20.39 0.24 8.38
N LEU A 411 -19.77 -0.17 9.48
CA LEU A 411 -19.31 0.77 10.51
C LEU A 411 -18.34 1.81 9.93
N THR A 412 -17.41 1.37 9.05
CA THR A 412 -16.46 2.27 8.38
C THR A 412 -17.19 3.36 7.59
N GLN A 413 -18.26 3.00 6.87
CA GLN A 413 -19.10 3.98 6.15
C GLN A 413 -19.84 4.92 7.10
N ASP A 414 -20.42 4.39 8.17
CA ASP A 414 -21.16 5.18 9.18
C ASP A 414 -20.21 6.21 9.85
N PHE A 415 -18.92 5.95 9.87
CA PHE A 415 -17.87 6.87 10.31
C PHE A 415 -17.36 7.82 9.23
N GLY A 416 -17.87 7.73 7.99
CA GLY A 416 -17.40 8.53 6.85
C GLY A 416 -16.03 8.07 6.33
N GLY A 417 -15.65 6.83 6.59
CA GLY A 417 -14.37 6.24 6.23
C GLY A 417 -14.36 5.57 4.85
N SER A 418 -13.21 4.96 4.51
CA SER A 418 -12.99 4.20 3.29
C SER A 418 -12.78 2.71 3.59
N ILE A 419 -13.39 1.86 2.78
CA ILE A 419 -13.24 0.39 2.84
C ILE A 419 -11.90 -0.11 2.32
N SER A 420 -11.09 0.76 1.74
CA SER A 420 -9.76 0.44 1.23
C SER A 420 -8.87 1.66 1.37
N ALA A 421 -7.92 1.61 2.31
CA ALA A 421 -6.97 2.67 2.55
C ALA A 421 -5.78 2.58 1.56
N GLU A 422 -5.18 1.40 1.41
CA GLU A 422 -3.96 1.18 0.63
C GLU A 422 -4.09 0.08 -0.44
N HIS A 423 -4.85 -1.01 -0.16
CA HIS A 423 -4.82 -2.23 -0.97
C HIS A 423 -5.49 -2.10 -2.34
N GLY A 424 -6.34 -1.10 -2.54
CA GLY A 424 -7.18 -0.96 -3.73
C GLY A 424 -8.45 -1.82 -3.65
N ILE A 425 -9.11 -1.97 -4.79
CA ILE A 425 -10.39 -2.67 -4.95
C ILE A 425 -10.20 -4.06 -5.58
N GLY A 426 -9.47 -4.13 -6.68
CA GLY A 426 -9.21 -5.35 -7.44
C GLY A 426 -10.46 -6.16 -7.77
N GLN A 427 -10.36 -7.49 -7.60
CA GLN A 427 -11.50 -8.41 -7.66
C GLN A 427 -12.25 -8.47 -6.32
N LEU A 428 -11.49 -8.40 -5.21
CA LEU A 428 -11.98 -8.70 -3.86
C LEU A 428 -13.10 -7.76 -3.41
N LYS A 429 -12.95 -6.45 -3.66
CA LYS A 429 -13.87 -5.42 -3.18
C LYS A 429 -14.76 -4.82 -4.28
N ARG A 430 -14.73 -5.39 -5.51
CA ARG A 430 -15.47 -4.87 -6.66
C ARG A 430 -16.99 -4.76 -6.40
N HIS A 431 -17.57 -5.81 -5.83
CA HIS A 431 -18.99 -5.81 -5.47
C HIS A 431 -19.29 -4.75 -4.40
N LEU A 432 -18.44 -4.66 -3.39
CA LEU A 432 -18.60 -3.71 -2.31
C LEU A 432 -18.47 -2.25 -2.79
N LEU A 433 -17.58 -1.97 -3.75
CA LEU A 433 -17.45 -0.62 -4.33
C LEU A 433 -18.78 -0.11 -4.88
N THR A 434 -19.56 -0.96 -5.54
CA THR A 434 -20.87 -0.56 -6.10
C THR A 434 -21.92 -0.25 -5.06
N GLN A 435 -21.74 -0.71 -3.83
CA GLN A 435 -22.65 -0.45 -2.70
C GLN A 435 -22.29 0.82 -1.93
N VAL A 436 -20.99 1.15 -1.87
CA VAL A 436 -20.50 2.22 -0.98
C VAL A 436 -20.21 3.53 -1.72
N LYS A 437 -19.96 3.46 -3.04
CA LYS A 437 -19.57 4.64 -3.82
C LYS A 437 -20.78 5.42 -4.28
N ASP A 438 -20.66 6.75 -4.28
CA ASP A 438 -21.67 7.64 -4.83
C ASP A 438 -22.08 7.22 -6.26
N PRO A 439 -23.40 7.13 -6.58
CA PRO A 439 -23.86 6.67 -7.88
C PRO A 439 -23.37 7.51 -9.06
N VAL A 440 -23.24 8.84 -8.88
CA VAL A 440 -22.73 9.74 -9.92
C VAL A 440 -21.24 9.48 -10.15
N ALA A 441 -20.49 9.27 -9.08
CA ALA A 441 -19.07 8.90 -9.20
C ALA A 441 -18.89 7.55 -9.93
N LEU A 442 -19.73 6.55 -9.65
CA LEU A 442 -19.72 5.27 -10.36
C LEU A 442 -20.02 5.43 -11.85
N ASP A 443 -21.00 6.28 -12.19
CA ASP A 443 -21.34 6.59 -13.60
C ASP A 443 -20.14 7.23 -14.32
N ILE A 444 -19.52 8.23 -13.72
CA ILE A 444 -18.32 8.87 -14.27
C ILE A 444 -17.19 7.85 -14.44
N MET A 445 -16.94 6.98 -13.47
CA MET A 445 -15.90 5.94 -13.57
C MET A 445 -16.16 4.99 -14.73
N ARG A 446 -17.42 4.55 -14.95
CA ARG A 446 -17.81 3.69 -16.08
C ARG A 446 -17.65 4.39 -17.42
N ASN A 447 -18.03 5.67 -17.49
CA ASN A 447 -17.88 6.47 -18.70
C ASN A 447 -16.40 6.68 -19.06
N LEU A 448 -15.53 6.96 -18.08
CA LEU A 448 -14.08 7.03 -18.26
C LEU A 448 -13.51 5.69 -18.76
N LYS A 449 -13.93 4.58 -18.16
CA LYS A 449 -13.52 3.24 -18.62
C LYS A 449 -13.92 3.00 -20.06
N THR A 450 -15.17 3.26 -20.43
CA THR A 450 -15.68 3.06 -21.80
C THR A 450 -14.97 3.96 -22.82
N MET A 451 -14.67 5.21 -22.44
CA MET A 451 -13.97 6.16 -23.31
C MET A 451 -12.52 5.74 -23.59
N LEU A 452 -11.79 5.26 -22.57
CA LEU A 452 -10.36 4.92 -22.67
C LEU A 452 -10.11 3.48 -23.13
N ASP A 453 -11.07 2.61 -22.89
CA ASP A 453 -11.00 1.18 -23.23
C ASP A 453 -12.36 0.68 -23.77
N PRO A 454 -12.74 1.10 -24.98
CA PRO A 454 -14.06 0.81 -25.55
C PRO A 454 -14.32 -0.69 -25.79
N PHE A 455 -13.28 -1.50 -25.91
CA PHE A 455 -13.39 -2.95 -26.07
C PHE A 455 -13.27 -3.73 -24.75
N GLY A 456 -13.07 -3.04 -23.63
CA GLY A 456 -13.00 -3.65 -22.31
C GLY A 456 -11.82 -4.61 -22.10
N ILE A 457 -10.71 -4.42 -22.82
CA ILE A 457 -9.58 -5.35 -22.77
C ILE A 457 -8.67 -5.17 -21.54
N LEU A 458 -8.61 -3.95 -20.97
CA LEU A 458 -7.70 -3.64 -19.87
C LEU A 458 -8.28 -4.09 -18.53
N ASN A 459 -7.62 -5.04 -17.92
CA ASN A 459 -7.87 -5.57 -16.59
C ASN A 459 -9.35 -5.83 -16.28
N PRO A 460 -10.08 -6.57 -17.13
CA PRO A 460 -11.52 -6.76 -16.99
C PRO A 460 -11.86 -7.51 -15.71
N GLY A 461 -13.03 -7.16 -15.14
CA GLY A 461 -13.49 -7.76 -13.87
C GLY A 461 -12.79 -7.22 -12.62
N LYS A 462 -12.01 -6.14 -12.74
CA LYS A 462 -11.36 -5.43 -11.65
C LYS A 462 -11.94 -4.02 -11.52
N VAL A 463 -12.01 -3.51 -10.31
CA VAL A 463 -12.50 -2.20 -9.90
C VAL A 463 -13.98 -1.99 -10.24
N ILE A 464 -14.34 -1.89 -11.51
CA ILE A 464 -15.71 -1.64 -12.01
C ILE A 464 -16.13 -2.63 -13.10
#